data_d2cbcde015c6ed4346a84f53a54f4f3b
#
_entry.id   d2cbcde015c6ed4346a84f53a54f4f3b
#
_cell.length_a   1.000
_cell.length_b   1.000
_cell.length_c   1.000
_cell.angle_alpha   90.00
_cell.angle_beta   90.00
_cell.angle_gamma   90.00
#
_symmetry.space_group_name_H-M   'P 1'
#
loop_
_entity.id
_entity.type
_entity.pdbx_description
1 polymer ?
#
loop_
_entity_poly.entity_id
_entity_poly.type
_entity_poly.pdbx_seq_one_letter_code
_entity_poly.pdbx_strand_id
1 'polypeptide(L)'
;PAEHAIRGLRGIALWVEDAAGTAQVLSEVLGHEPGPVEGNRSRFVHPGAGLGRIVDLRAVPGFWAGAMGAGVVHHVAFRAADDAAQAAATAALAARGIRVTPQQDRTYFRSTYFREPGGVLFEIATDAPGFAIDEPVAALGSRLMLPARYEPHRAAIEANLPRLHPAHDTA
;
A
#
# COMPACT_ATOMS: atom_id res chain seq x y z
N PRO A 1 18.25 -2.05 21.12
CA PRO A 1 19.05 -0.89 20.77
C PRO A 1 18.47 -0.19 19.55
N ALA A 2 18.53 1.15 19.49
CA ALA A 2 17.95 1.95 18.39
C ALA A 2 18.55 1.61 17.01
N GLU A 3 19.79 1.12 16.99
CA GLU A 3 20.48 0.68 15.77
C GLU A 3 19.83 -0.55 15.11
N HIS A 4 19.11 -1.38 15.88
CA HIS A 4 18.40 -2.55 15.39
C HIS A 4 16.88 -2.34 15.28
N ALA A 5 16.39 -1.13 15.52
CA ALA A 5 14.96 -0.81 15.44
C ALA A 5 14.45 -0.97 14.00
N ILE A 6 13.24 -1.54 13.85
CA ILE A 6 12.53 -1.57 12.57
C ILE A 6 12.19 -0.13 12.18
N ARG A 7 12.62 0.30 10.98
CA ARG A 7 12.44 1.67 10.49
C ARG A 7 11.43 1.79 9.35
N GLY A 8 10.90 0.67 8.90
CA GLY A 8 9.91 0.60 7.82
C GLY A 8 10.03 -0.69 7.00
N LEU A 9 9.15 -0.81 6.02
CA LEU A 9 9.14 -1.94 5.08
C LEU A 9 10.21 -1.71 4.01
N ARG A 10 11.07 -2.69 3.79
CA ARG A 10 12.07 -2.67 2.70
C ARG A 10 11.42 -2.92 1.34
N GLY A 11 10.49 -3.85 1.28
CA GLY A 11 9.83 -4.30 0.06
C GLY A 11 8.83 -5.40 0.36
N ILE A 12 8.21 -5.91 -0.70
CA ILE A 12 7.22 -6.97 -0.64
C ILE A 12 7.52 -8.04 -1.69
N ALA A 13 7.17 -9.29 -1.41
CA ALA A 13 7.19 -10.38 -2.39
C ALA A 13 5.76 -10.78 -2.75
N LEU A 14 5.45 -10.80 -4.03
CA LEU A 14 4.18 -11.22 -4.60
C LEU A 14 4.34 -12.59 -5.25
N TRP A 15 3.45 -13.50 -4.92
CA TRP A 15 3.37 -14.80 -5.57
C TRP A 15 2.25 -14.76 -6.59
N VAL A 16 2.59 -14.95 -7.85
CA VAL A 16 1.67 -14.89 -8.99
C VAL A 16 1.86 -16.12 -9.87
N GLU A 17 0.82 -16.55 -10.54
CA GLU A 17 0.92 -17.71 -11.45
C GLU A 17 1.83 -17.39 -12.64
N ASP A 18 1.59 -16.23 -13.27
CA ASP A 18 2.43 -15.67 -14.33
C ASP A 18 2.86 -14.24 -13.95
N ALA A 19 4.16 -13.99 -14.00
CA ALA A 19 4.73 -12.72 -13.63
C ALA A 19 4.71 -11.67 -14.76
N ALA A 20 4.49 -12.06 -16.01
CA ALA A 20 4.68 -11.15 -17.15
C ALA A 20 3.76 -9.93 -17.10
N GLY A 21 2.46 -10.13 -16.88
CA GLY A 21 1.50 -9.03 -16.81
C GLY A 21 1.74 -8.10 -15.62
N THR A 22 2.08 -8.66 -14.45
CA THR A 22 2.42 -7.87 -13.25
C THR A 22 3.70 -7.07 -13.46
N ALA A 23 4.71 -7.67 -14.10
CA ALA A 23 5.97 -7.01 -14.44
C ALA A 23 5.76 -5.79 -15.34
N GLN A 24 4.90 -5.91 -16.37
CA GLN A 24 4.54 -4.79 -17.23
C GLN A 24 3.88 -3.64 -16.46
N VAL A 25 2.94 -3.94 -15.55
CA VAL A 25 2.31 -2.91 -14.71
C VAL A 25 3.34 -2.21 -13.82
N LEU A 26 4.24 -2.97 -13.19
CA LEU A 26 5.29 -2.40 -12.35
C LEU A 26 6.22 -1.47 -13.15
N SER A 27 6.64 -1.88 -14.34
CA SER A 27 7.63 -1.13 -15.12
C SER A 27 7.02 0.02 -15.91
N GLU A 28 5.90 -0.22 -16.60
CA GLU A 28 5.36 0.73 -17.57
C GLU A 28 4.36 1.73 -16.97
N VAL A 29 3.81 1.42 -15.79
CA VAL A 29 2.83 2.28 -15.12
C VAL A 29 3.36 2.80 -13.77
N LEU A 30 3.97 1.93 -12.97
CA LEU A 30 4.39 2.26 -11.61
C LEU A 30 5.87 2.65 -11.51
N GLY A 31 6.58 2.76 -12.65
CA GLY A 31 7.93 3.31 -12.72
C GLY A 31 9.02 2.48 -12.06
N HIS A 32 8.80 1.18 -11.86
CA HIS A 32 9.81 0.28 -11.31
C HIS A 32 10.74 -0.24 -12.42
N GLU A 33 12.01 -0.28 -12.14
CA GLU A 33 13.04 -0.82 -13.03
C GLU A 33 13.27 -2.31 -12.77
N PRO A 34 13.41 -3.15 -13.82
CA PRO A 34 13.80 -4.53 -13.66
C PRO A 34 15.19 -4.64 -13.01
N GLY A 35 15.30 -5.50 -12.03
CA GLY A 35 16.53 -5.83 -11.34
C GLY A 35 16.93 -7.30 -11.51
N PRO A 36 17.69 -7.88 -10.57
CA PRO A 36 18.16 -9.26 -10.66
C PRO A 36 17.01 -10.28 -10.75
N VAL A 37 17.27 -11.34 -11.52
CA VAL A 37 16.43 -12.54 -11.58
C VAL A 37 17.17 -13.69 -10.92
N GLU A 38 16.52 -14.36 -9.97
CA GLU A 38 17.08 -15.51 -9.24
C GLU A 38 16.05 -16.65 -9.22
N GLY A 39 16.26 -17.65 -10.06
CA GLY A 39 15.32 -18.76 -10.22
C GLY A 39 13.95 -18.24 -10.71
N ASN A 40 12.90 -18.48 -9.91
CA ASN A 40 11.54 -18.01 -10.22
C ASN A 40 11.21 -16.62 -9.61
N ARG A 41 12.22 -15.91 -9.08
CA ARG A 41 12.07 -14.59 -8.48
C ARG A 41 12.65 -13.51 -9.39
N SER A 42 11.85 -12.54 -9.77
CA SER A 42 12.25 -11.32 -10.50
C SER A 42 12.09 -10.12 -9.60
N ARG A 43 13.14 -9.33 -9.40
CA ARG A 43 13.10 -8.11 -8.59
C ARG A 43 12.78 -6.89 -9.43
N PHE A 44 11.96 -6.00 -8.89
CA PHE A 44 11.66 -4.69 -9.43
C PHE A 44 11.98 -3.63 -8.38
N VAL A 45 12.64 -2.54 -8.78
CA VAL A 45 13.10 -1.49 -7.86
C VAL A 45 12.65 -0.13 -8.38
N HIS A 46 11.92 0.62 -7.56
CA HIS A 46 11.60 2.00 -7.89
C HIS A 46 12.86 2.87 -7.70
N PRO A 47 13.22 3.75 -8.67
CA PRO A 47 14.47 4.53 -8.63
C PRO A 47 14.50 5.61 -7.55
N GLY A 48 13.35 6.00 -7.00
CA GLY A 48 13.26 6.98 -5.92
C GLY A 48 14.04 6.59 -4.66
N ALA A 49 14.30 7.55 -3.77
CA ALA A 49 14.94 7.30 -2.49
C ALA A 49 13.95 6.77 -1.44
N GLY A 50 14.43 6.05 -0.43
CA GLY A 50 13.65 5.63 0.73
C GLY A 50 13.37 4.14 0.84
N LEU A 51 12.50 3.80 1.76
CA LEU A 51 12.06 2.43 2.04
C LEU A 51 10.87 2.03 1.13
N GLY A 52 10.57 0.73 1.06
CA GLY A 52 9.40 0.24 0.32
C GLY A 52 9.54 0.22 -1.20
N ARG A 53 10.77 0.33 -1.72
CA ARG A 53 11.03 0.45 -3.17
C ARG A 53 11.09 -0.87 -3.93
N ILE A 54 11.11 -1.99 -3.23
CA ILE A 54 11.37 -3.30 -3.82
C ILE A 54 10.09 -4.09 -3.91
N VAL A 55 9.80 -4.59 -5.11
CA VAL A 55 8.77 -5.60 -5.36
C VAL A 55 9.46 -6.81 -5.96
N ASP A 56 9.42 -7.94 -5.27
CA ASP A 56 9.86 -9.23 -5.79
C ASP A 56 8.65 -10.00 -6.32
N LEU A 57 8.67 -10.39 -7.60
CA LEU A 57 7.67 -11.28 -8.17
C LEU A 57 8.19 -12.71 -8.13
N ARG A 58 7.40 -13.64 -7.60
CA ARG A 58 7.65 -15.07 -7.68
C ARG A 58 6.60 -15.71 -8.59
N ALA A 59 7.06 -16.20 -9.75
CA ALA A 59 6.22 -16.98 -10.63
C ALA A 59 6.08 -18.41 -10.07
N VAL A 60 4.84 -18.82 -9.77
CA VAL A 60 4.52 -20.13 -9.16
C VAL A 60 3.37 -20.79 -9.92
N PRO A 61 3.62 -21.27 -11.15
CA PRO A 61 2.59 -21.87 -11.99
C PRO A 61 1.92 -23.04 -11.29
N GLY A 62 0.59 -23.11 -11.37
CA GLY A 62 -0.21 -24.18 -10.75
C GLY A 62 -0.35 -24.05 -9.23
N PHE A 63 0.10 -22.97 -8.60
CA PHE A 63 -0.17 -22.71 -7.19
C PHE A 63 -1.59 -22.18 -7.00
N TRP A 64 -2.12 -22.31 -5.80
CA TRP A 64 -3.49 -21.84 -5.50
C TRP A 64 -3.61 -20.33 -5.69
N ALA A 65 -4.69 -19.92 -6.36
CA ALA A 65 -5.02 -18.50 -6.46
C ALA A 65 -5.27 -17.91 -5.07
N GLY A 66 -4.72 -16.74 -4.82
CA GLY A 66 -4.96 -16.00 -3.59
C GLY A 66 -6.44 -15.64 -3.45
N ALA A 67 -6.99 -15.78 -2.25
CA ALA A 67 -8.36 -15.38 -1.93
C ALA A 67 -8.35 -14.38 -0.77
N MET A 68 -9.29 -13.43 -0.83
CA MET A 68 -9.49 -12.48 0.27
C MET A 68 -10.05 -13.20 1.50
N GLY A 69 -9.54 -12.85 2.68
CA GLY A 69 -10.00 -13.46 3.93
C GLY A 69 -9.25 -12.94 5.15
N ALA A 70 -9.61 -13.44 6.33
CA ALA A 70 -8.92 -13.10 7.56
C ALA A 70 -7.45 -13.57 7.52
N GLY A 71 -6.53 -12.70 7.95
CA GLY A 71 -5.10 -13.00 7.95
C GLY A 71 -4.38 -12.79 6.62
N VAL A 72 -5.09 -12.35 5.57
CA VAL A 72 -4.51 -12.04 4.26
C VAL A 72 -4.12 -10.57 4.18
N VAL A 73 -2.99 -10.26 3.52
CA VAL A 73 -2.67 -8.89 3.12
C VAL A 73 -3.69 -8.43 2.10
N HIS A 74 -4.44 -7.36 2.41
CA HIS A 74 -5.56 -6.92 1.60
C HIS A 74 -5.11 -6.35 0.25
N HIS A 75 -4.10 -5.47 0.26
CA HIS A 75 -3.58 -4.80 -0.94
C HIS A 75 -2.13 -4.37 -0.77
N VAL A 76 -1.52 -3.99 -1.89
CA VAL A 76 -0.23 -3.30 -1.93
C VAL A 76 -0.49 -1.88 -2.43
N ALA A 77 -0.12 -0.87 -1.65
CA ALA A 77 -0.28 0.53 -2.02
C ALA A 77 1.01 1.10 -2.62
N PHE A 78 0.86 1.74 -3.76
CA PHE A 78 1.91 2.49 -4.44
C PHE A 78 1.66 3.98 -4.30
N ARG A 79 2.72 4.73 -4.16
CA ARG A 79 2.70 6.14 -3.89
C ARG A 79 2.54 6.96 -5.17
N ALA A 80 1.62 7.93 -5.17
CA ALA A 80 1.56 9.00 -6.15
C ALA A 80 1.85 10.33 -5.45
N ALA A 81 2.69 11.17 -6.05
CA ALA A 81 3.06 12.44 -5.44
C ALA A 81 1.85 13.38 -5.27
N ASP A 82 0.91 13.33 -6.22
CA ASP A 82 -0.28 14.16 -6.26
C ASP A 82 -1.41 13.52 -7.08
N ASP A 83 -2.53 14.23 -7.20
CA ASP A 83 -3.68 13.79 -8.00
C ASP A 83 -3.37 13.67 -9.49
N ALA A 84 -2.49 14.51 -10.02
CA ALA A 84 -2.14 14.47 -11.44
C ALA A 84 -1.34 13.19 -11.76
N ALA A 85 -0.38 12.82 -10.90
CA ALA A 85 0.37 11.58 -11.01
C ALA A 85 -0.55 10.35 -10.87
N GLN A 86 -1.50 10.37 -9.93
CA GLN A 86 -2.49 9.31 -9.77
C GLN A 86 -3.38 9.18 -11.01
N ALA A 87 -3.88 10.31 -11.54
CA ALA A 87 -4.72 10.33 -12.74
C ALA A 87 -3.97 9.80 -13.98
N ALA A 88 -2.70 10.17 -14.15
CA ALA A 88 -1.85 9.67 -15.23
C ALA A 88 -1.66 8.14 -15.16
N ALA A 89 -1.37 7.61 -13.97
CA ALA A 89 -1.25 6.17 -13.75
C ALA A 89 -2.59 5.45 -14.01
N THR A 90 -3.71 6.02 -13.54
CA THR A 90 -5.06 5.49 -13.79
C THR A 90 -5.38 5.44 -15.29
N ALA A 91 -5.06 6.50 -16.04
CA ALA A 91 -5.24 6.53 -17.49
C ALA A 91 -4.38 5.48 -18.21
N ALA A 92 -3.13 5.32 -17.77
CA ALA A 92 -2.23 4.30 -18.33
C ALA A 92 -2.72 2.87 -18.08
N LEU A 93 -3.33 2.59 -16.91
CA LEU A 93 -3.97 1.32 -16.60
C LEU A 93 -5.22 1.09 -17.48
N ALA A 94 -6.07 2.12 -17.60
CA ALA A 94 -7.27 2.04 -18.42
C ALA A 94 -6.94 1.77 -19.91
N ALA A 95 -5.90 2.39 -20.45
CA ALA A 95 -5.41 2.16 -21.81
C ALA A 95 -4.96 0.70 -22.03
N ARG A 96 -4.63 -0.03 -20.96
CA ARG A 96 -4.30 -1.46 -20.97
C ARG A 96 -5.50 -2.37 -20.70
N GLY A 97 -6.71 -1.80 -20.62
CA GLY A 97 -7.94 -2.54 -20.31
C GLY A 97 -8.06 -2.94 -18.83
N ILE A 98 -7.21 -2.43 -17.96
CA ILE A 98 -7.28 -2.68 -16.52
C ILE A 98 -8.31 -1.74 -15.90
N ARG A 99 -9.32 -2.32 -15.25
CA ARG A 99 -10.37 -1.54 -14.58
C ARG A 99 -9.87 -0.98 -13.27
N VAL A 100 -9.98 0.35 -13.12
CA VAL A 100 -9.62 1.07 -11.90
C VAL A 100 -10.88 1.65 -11.26
N THR A 101 -10.96 1.65 -9.94
CA THR A 101 -12.07 2.30 -9.21
C THR A 101 -12.02 3.82 -9.40
N PRO A 102 -13.16 4.51 -9.23
CA PRO A 102 -13.11 5.96 -9.03
C PRO A 102 -12.21 6.34 -7.86
N GLN A 103 -11.64 7.54 -7.90
CA GLN A 103 -10.87 8.09 -6.79
C GLN A 103 -11.75 8.18 -5.54
N GLN A 104 -11.20 7.75 -4.41
CA GLN A 104 -11.85 7.74 -3.10
C GLN A 104 -11.10 8.66 -2.14
N ASP A 105 -11.82 9.55 -1.47
CA ASP A 105 -11.30 10.36 -0.40
C ASP A 105 -11.18 9.51 0.88
N ARG A 106 -9.96 9.43 1.41
CA ARG A 106 -9.61 8.71 2.65
C ARG A 106 -9.25 9.66 3.79
N THR A 107 -9.61 10.94 3.68
CA THR A 107 -9.28 12.02 4.62
C THR A 107 -7.80 12.42 4.55
N TYR A 108 -6.89 11.46 4.69
CA TYR A 108 -5.43 11.69 4.74
C TYR A 108 -4.74 11.53 3.39
N PHE A 109 -5.40 10.89 2.45
CA PHE A 109 -4.93 10.64 1.08
C PHE A 109 -6.12 10.35 0.18
N ARG A 110 -5.90 10.36 -1.12
CA ARG A 110 -6.86 9.89 -2.11
C ARG A 110 -6.35 8.59 -2.72
N SER A 111 -7.25 7.64 -2.93
CA SER A 111 -6.89 6.31 -3.41
C SER A 111 -7.71 5.85 -4.60
N THR A 112 -7.08 5.08 -5.48
CA THR A 112 -7.72 4.27 -6.51
C THR A 112 -7.24 2.84 -6.40
N TYR A 113 -8.10 1.88 -6.72
CA TYR A 113 -7.81 0.46 -6.61
C TYR A 113 -7.98 -0.25 -7.94
N PHE A 114 -7.14 -1.25 -8.19
CA PHE A 114 -7.26 -2.13 -9.34
C PHE A 114 -6.71 -3.52 -9.04
N ARG A 115 -7.23 -4.54 -9.72
CA ARG A 115 -6.59 -5.84 -9.74
C ARG A 115 -5.62 -5.88 -10.90
N GLU A 116 -4.35 -6.08 -10.56
CA GLU A 116 -3.30 -6.26 -11.56
C GLU A 116 -3.43 -7.65 -12.22
N PRO A 117 -2.76 -7.93 -13.36
CA PRO A 117 -2.95 -9.16 -14.11
C PRO A 117 -2.70 -10.47 -13.34
N GLY A 118 -1.84 -10.46 -12.33
CA GLY A 118 -1.61 -11.60 -11.45
C GLY A 118 -2.68 -11.80 -10.36
N GLY A 119 -3.70 -10.92 -10.33
CA GLY A 119 -4.84 -11.00 -9.41
C GLY A 119 -4.65 -10.31 -8.06
N VAL A 120 -3.48 -9.73 -7.78
CA VAL A 120 -3.22 -9.00 -6.53
C VAL A 120 -3.97 -7.64 -6.58
N LEU A 121 -4.57 -7.25 -5.47
CA LEU A 121 -5.19 -5.93 -5.35
C LEU A 121 -4.10 -4.88 -5.12
N PHE A 122 -4.01 -3.94 -6.05
CA PHE A 122 -3.12 -2.78 -5.95
C PHE A 122 -3.93 -1.52 -5.66
N GLU A 123 -3.30 -0.61 -4.93
CA GLU A 123 -3.78 0.74 -4.64
C GLU A 123 -2.78 1.75 -5.16
N ILE A 124 -3.25 2.88 -5.68
CA ILE A 124 -2.43 4.07 -5.91
C ILE A 124 -2.95 5.15 -4.96
N ALA A 125 -2.12 5.56 -4.01
CA ALA A 125 -2.45 6.53 -2.98
C ALA A 125 -1.63 7.81 -3.11
N THR A 126 -2.28 8.98 -2.95
CA THR A 126 -1.58 10.27 -2.98
C THR A 126 -0.89 10.54 -1.64
N ASP A 127 0.17 11.35 -1.66
CA ASP A 127 0.82 11.83 -0.44
C ASP A 127 0.00 12.89 0.31
N ALA A 128 -0.74 13.70 -0.43
CA ALA A 128 -1.55 14.78 0.12
C ALA A 128 -2.99 14.32 0.44
N PRO A 129 -3.61 14.95 1.47
CA PRO A 129 -3.12 16.02 2.33
C PRO A 129 -2.15 15.55 3.43
N GLY A 130 -2.06 14.26 3.72
CA GLY A 130 -1.18 13.67 4.71
C GLY A 130 -1.78 13.57 6.10
N PHE A 131 -1.15 12.78 6.97
CA PHE A 131 -1.65 12.50 8.32
C PHE A 131 -1.58 13.70 9.27
N ALA A 132 -0.77 14.72 8.94
CA ALA A 132 -0.64 15.91 9.77
C ALA A 132 -1.76 16.95 9.57
N ILE A 133 -2.83 16.60 8.86
CA ILE A 133 -3.97 17.51 8.62
C ILE A 133 -4.77 17.80 9.90
N ASP A 134 -4.82 16.88 10.83
CA ASP A 134 -5.63 16.98 12.06
C ASP A 134 -4.83 16.73 13.36
N GLU A 135 -3.58 16.27 13.25
CA GLU A 135 -2.64 16.13 14.36
C GLU A 135 -1.27 16.67 14.01
N PRO A 136 -0.59 17.37 14.94
CA PRO A 136 0.79 17.78 14.71
C PRO A 136 1.71 16.55 14.60
N VAL A 137 2.75 16.62 13.77
CA VAL A 137 3.66 15.50 13.49
C VAL A 137 4.22 14.86 14.78
N ALA A 138 4.54 15.68 15.78
CA ALA A 138 5.08 15.20 17.06
C ALA A 138 4.06 14.41 17.92
N ALA A 139 2.77 14.50 17.59
CA ALA A 139 1.69 13.85 18.34
C ALA A 139 0.88 12.85 17.48
N LEU A 140 1.35 12.55 16.26
CA LEU A 140 0.67 11.60 15.39
C LEU A 140 0.46 10.24 16.10
N GLY A 141 -0.81 9.77 16.08
CA GLY A 141 -1.20 8.50 16.67
C GLY A 141 -1.28 8.49 18.19
N SER A 142 -1.20 9.63 18.86
CA SER A 142 -1.30 9.71 20.32
C SER A 142 -2.76 9.63 20.83
N ARG A 143 -3.73 9.81 19.95
CA ARG A 143 -5.16 9.72 20.27
C ARG A 143 -5.96 9.14 19.09
N LEU A 144 -7.19 8.71 19.39
CA LEU A 144 -8.11 8.24 18.37
C LEU A 144 -8.62 9.41 17.54
N MET A 145 -8.26 9.42 16.25
CA MET A 145 -8.83 10.32 15.25
C MET A 145 -9.98 9.63 14.53
N LEU A 146 -11.12 10.31 14.44
CA LEU A 146 -12.30 9.79 13.76
C LEU A 146 -12.69 10.70 12.60
N PRO A 147 -13.13 10.13 11.46
CA PRO A 147 -13.82 10.90 10.44
C PRO A 147 -15.02 11.62 11.05
N ALA A 148 -15.29 12.86 10.64
CA ALA A 148 -16.34 13.74 11.21
C ALA A 148 -17.71 13.05 11.34
N ARG A 149 -18.06 12.19 10.39
CA ARG A 149 -19.32 11.40 10.42
C ARG A 149 -19.43 10.43 11.60
N TYR A 150 -18.32 10.03 12.21
CA TYR A 150 -18.29 9.10 13.35
C TYR A 150 -18.10 9.79 14.70
N GLU A 151 -17.77 11.07 14.74
CA GLU A 151 -17.62 11.82 15.99
C GLU A 151 -18.85 11.75 16.92
N PRO A 152 -20.10 11.78 16.43
CA PRO A 152 -21.27 11.60 17.31
C PRO A 152 -21.30 10.23 18.04
N HIS A 153 -20.54 9.26 17.55
CA HIS A 153 -20.47 7.91 18.12
C HIS A 153 -19.17 7.64 18.89
N ARG A 154 -18.33 8.65 19.12
CA ARG A 154 -16.99 8.52 19.73
C ARG A 154 -17.01 7.67 21.00
N ALA A 155 -17.86 8.00 21.97
CA ALA A 155 -17.91 7.28 23.26
C ALA A 155 -18.23 5.79 23.09
N ALA A 156 -19.14 5.43 22.17
CA ALA A 156 -19.47 4.04 21.90
C ALA A 156 -18.31 3.32 21.19
N ILE A 157 -17.60 4.00 20.28
CA ILE A 157 -16.44 3.44 19.59
C ILE A 157 -15.31 3.19 20.57
N GLU A 158 -14.96 4.16 21.40
CA GLU A 158 -13.90 4.05 22.42
C GLU A 158 -14.19 2.94 23.44
N ALA A 159 -15.45 2.76 23.83
CA ALA A 159 -15.85 1.69 24.75
C ALA A 159 -15.66 0.27 24.16
N ASN A 160 -15.71 0.14 22.84
CA ASN A 160 -15.58 -1.16 22.15
C ASN A 160 -14.17 -1.43 21.59
N LEU A 161 -13.29 -0.44 21.56
CA LEU A 161 -11.91 -0.63 21.10
C LEU A 161 -11.07 -1.31 22.20
N PRO A 162 -10.15 -2.20 21.82
CA PRO A 162 -9.17 -2.74 22.74
C PRO A 162 -8.29 -1.62 23.30
N ARG A 163 -8.02 -1.63 24.58
CA ARG A 163 -7.08 -0.68 25.19
C ARG A 163 -5.68 -0.96 24.70
N LEU A 164 -5.04 0.04 24.10
CA LEU A 164 -3.61 -0.02 23.79
C LEU A 164 -2.85 0.30 25.08
N HIS A 165 -2.12 -0.68 25.58
CA HIS A 165 -1.14 -0.43 26.64
C HIS A 165 0.14 0.06 25.99
N PRO A 166 0.64 1.26 26.31
CA PRO A 166 1.97 1.66 25.84
C PRO A 166 2.99 0.64 26.35
N ALA A 167 3.85 0.17 25.44
CA ALA A 167 4.85 -0.86 25.71
C ALA A 167 5.98 -0.43 26.69
N HIS A 168 5.80 0.66 27.43
CA HIS A 168 6.81 1.28 28.28
C HIS A 168 6.26 1.61 29.67
N ASP A 169 5.84 0.57 30.41
CA ASP A 169 5.84 0.61 31.87
C ASP A 169 6.44 -0.70 32.39
N THR A 170 7.71 -0.95 32.02
CA THR A 170 8.60 -1.79 32.79
C THR A 170 9.73 -0.89 33.28
N ALA A 171 9.52 -0.36 34.50
CA ALA A 171 10.59 0.21 35.31
C ALA A 171 11.71 -0.81 35.55
#